data_ae9b0362038b8f6ce83e207585dd94ae
#
_entry.id   ae9b0362038b8f6ce83e207585dd94ae
#
_cell.length_a   1.000
_cell.length_b   1.000
_cell.length_c   1.000
_cell.angle_alpha   90.00
_cell.angle_beta   90.00
_cell.angle_gamma   90.00
#
_symmetry.space_group_name_H-M   'P 1'
#
loop_
_entity.id
_entity.type
_entity.pdbx_description
1 polymer ?
#
loop_
_entity_poly.entity_id
_entity_poly.type
_entity_poly.pdbx_seq_one_letter_code
_entity_poly.pdbx_strand_id
1 'polypeptide(L)'
;MESYFVELTDIGRSHLNREEIVTDDLKDDEAIIETEYSMISAGTELSRAFAIKKGFQYPVRPGYCMVGRILKKGKDIRAEEGDLVFFNAPHASLVRWRCSDSVQGPLIMKLDEDIDPIEATAMNLFLVALQGVNLTEVKLGYRVAVYGLGNIGILTALMYQKLGLKVIGIDPVKGRCDLAKQMGLKYAVCEDTKEAIDEMSDGGGVDIAVDATGLSPVILDCLNSVRRYGQVLLLGSPRQSYEADLTPAFSLIHMKDVKVIGAFNRTIPVHDTDGSNDSLENNFRIAQELMRNRDIDVRKLISKIIDPKDCESAYYDLMYRKEETNAIVYDWRAY
;
A
#
# COMPACT_ATOMS: atom_id res chain seq x y z
N MET A 1 8.27 28.95 9.13
CA MET A 1 7.54 28.90 7.85
C MET A 1 6.16 28.32 8.10
N GLU A 2 5.11 28.85 7.44
CA GLU A 2 3.74 28.33 7.59
C GLU A 2 3.60 26.97 6.89
N SER A 3 2.87 26.05 7.50
CA SER A 3 2.54 24.75 6.95
C SER A 3 1.04 24.46 7.14
N TYR A 4 0.42 23.90 6.13
CA TYR A 4 -0.95 23.43 6.17
C TYR A 4 -0.96 21.90 6.28
N PHE A 5 -1.88 21.33 7.07
CA PHE A 5 -1.93 19.89 7.29
C PHE A 5 -3.37 19.39 7.41
N VAL A 6 -3.59 18.13 7.02
CA VAL A 6 -4.88 17.45 7.18
C VAL A 6 -4.96 16.86 8.58
N GLU A 7 -6.09 17.07 9.26
CA GLU A 7 -6.36 16.53 10.58
C GLU A 7 -7.73 15.86 10.60
N LEU A 8 -7.77 14.63 11.10
CA LEU A 8 -9.02 13.94 11.43
C LEU A 8 -9.43 14.38 12.83
N THR A 9 -10.55 15.09 12.93
CA THR A 9 -11.01 15.72 14.18
C THR A 9 -12.08 14.90 14.90
N ASP A 10 -12.80 14.04 14.17
CA ASP A 10 -13.80 13.09 14.68
C ASP A 10 -14.08 12.04 13.61
N ILE A 11 -14.96 11.07 13.89
CA ILE A 11 -15.41 10.04 12.96
C ILE A 11 -16.05 10.69 11.72
N GLY A 12 -15.43 10.45 10.55
CA GLY A 12 -15.86 11.00 9.27
C GLY A 12 -15.68 12.51 9.13
N ARG A 13 -14.92 13.14 10.02
CA ARG A 13 -14.64 14.58 9.99
C ARG A 13 -13.15 14.85 9.83
N SER A 14 -12.83 15.67 8.86
CA SER A 14 -11.44 16.12 8.63
C SER A 14 -11.40 17.57 8.18
N HIS A 15 -10.33 18.26 8.55
CA HIS A 15 -10.12 19.67 8.22
C HIS A 15 -8.71 19.90 7.78
N LEU A 16 -8.51 20.94 6.98
CA LEU A 16 -7.21 21.52 6.69
C LEU A 16 -6.90 22.57 7.78
N ASN A 17 -5.88 22.33 8.55
CA ASN A 17 -5.38 23.21 9.60
C ASN A 17 -4.02 23.80 9.21
N ARG A 18 -3.48 24.73 10.01
CA ARG A 18 -2.17 25.34 9.79
C ARG A 18 -1.36 25.42 11.06
N GLU A 19 -0.03 25.43 10.88
CA GLU A 19 0.94 25.60 11.97
C GLU A 19 2.21 26.29 11.47
N GLU A 20 3.06 26.72 12.37
CA GLU A 20 4.40 27.24 12.06
C GLU A 20 5.44 26.13 12.24
N ILE A 21 6.24 25.89 11.20
CA ILE A 21 7.38 24.96 11.23
C ILE A 21 8.67 25.75 11.49
N VAL A 22 9.41 25.33 12.53
CA VAL A 22 10.75 25.85 12.81
C VAL A 22 11.73 25.21 11.82
N THR A 23 12.38 26.02 11.00
CA THR A 23 13.29 25.61 9.94
C THR A 23 14.77 25.81 10.26
N ASP A 24 15.05 26.35 11.41
CA ASP A 24 16.43 26.57 11.92
C ASP A 24 16.80 25.41 12.87
N ASP A 25 18.07 25.26 13.18
CA ASP A 25 18.62 24.28 14.12
C ASP A 25 18.21 22.81 13.77
N LEU A 26 18.34 22.46 12.50
CA LEU A 26 18.11 21.07 12.06
C LEU A 26 19.14 20.14 12.70
N LYS A 27 18.65 18.98 13.16
CA LYS A 27 19.52 17.87 13.56
C LYS A 27 20.12 17.22 12.33
N ASP A 28 21.17 16.45 12.55
CA ASP A 28 21.90 15.76 11.49
C ASP A 28 20.99 14.82 10.66
N ASP A 29 19.98 14.21 11.28
CA ASP A 29 19.02 13.28 10.71
C ASP A 29 17.68 13.92 10.27
N GLU A 30 17.59 15.26 10.21
CA GLU A 30 16.35 15.97 9.87
C GLU A 30 16.45 16.71 8.53
N ALA A 31 15.32 16.86 7.87
CA ALA A 31 15.14 17.69 6.68
C ALA A 31 13.86 18.53 6.77
N ILE A 32 13.88 19.70 6.12
CA ILE A 32 12.68 20.45 5.78
C ILE A 32 12.30 20.07 4.36
N ILE A 33 11.08 19.58 4.19
CA ILE A 33 10.59 19.10 2.90
C ILE A 33 9.31 19.86 2.55
N GLU A 34 9.29 20.49 1.38
CA GLU A 34 8.11 21.08 0.77
C GLU A 34 7.39 20.00 -0.03
N THR A 35 6.15 19.69 0.34
CA THR A 35 5.36 18.65 -0.28
C THR A 35 4.77 19.11 -1.60
N GLU A 36 4.93 18.35 -2.67
CA GLU A 36 4.22 18.56 -3.92
C GLU A 36 2.90 17.78 -3.96
N TYR A 37 2.95 16.51 -3.58
CA TYR A 37 1.80 15.61 -3.62
C TYR A 37 1.79 14.62 -2.47
N SER A 38 0.58 14.15 -2.11
CA SER A 38 0.44 13.04 -1.17
C SER A 38 -0.79 12.19 -1.47
N MET A 39 -0.67 10.86 -1.36
CA MET A 39 -1.77 9.93 -1.62
C MET A 39 -2.43 9.47 -0.32
N ILE A 40 -3.76 9.45 -0.29
CA ILE A 40 -4.52 8.83 0.79
C ILE A 40 -4.41 7.31 0.66
N SER A 41 -3.86 6.69 1.68
CA SER A 41 -3.82 5.22 1.79
C SER A 41 -5.12 4.68 2.35
N ALA A 42 -6.08 4.42 1.47
CA ALA A 42 -7.46 4.08 1.81
C ALA A 42 -7.58 2.98 2.89
N GLY A 43 -6.74 1.95 2.84
CA GLY A 43 -6.78 0.86 3.83
C GLY A 43 -6.61 1.31 5.27
N THR A 44 -5.51 1.99 5.55
CA THR A 44 -5.13 2.41 6.91
C THR A 44 -5.86 3.66 7.34
N GLU A 45 -5.96 4.64 6.45
CA GLU A 45 -6.52 5.94 6.80
C GLU A 45 -8.04 5.91 6.98
N LEU A 46 -8.78 5.17 6.13
CA LEU A 46 -10.23 4.96 6.35
C LEU A 46 -10.50 4.22 7.65
N SER A 47 -9.63 3.30 8.05
CA SER A 47 -9.76 2.61 9.35
C SER A 47 -9.70 3.60 10.52
N ARG A 48 -8.92 4.67 10.39
CA ARG A 48 -8.83 5.77 11.36
C ARG A 48 -9.98 6.76 11.20
N ALA A 49 -10.20 7.25 9.97
CA ALA A 49 -11.20 8.28 9.67
C ALA A 49 -12.62 7.85 10.03
N PHE A 50 -12.96 6.57 9.94
CA PHE A 50 -14.28 6.02 10.23
C PHE A 50 -14.32 5.07 11.44
N ALA A 51 -13.27 5.08 12.28
CA ALA A 51 -13.16 4.24 13.48
C ALA A 51 -13.50 2.75 13.24
N ILE A 52 -13.15 2.21 12.05
CA ILE A 52 -13.39 0.80 11.70
C ILE A 52 -12.68 -0.11 12.71
N LYS A 53 -11.43 0.25 13.06
CA LYS A 53 -10.71 -0.35 14.18
C LYS A 53 -10.95 0.48 15.44
N LYS A 54 -11.33 -0.17 16.52
CA LYS A 54 -11.58 0.51 17.81
C LYS A 54 -10.28 1.04 18.43
N GLY A 55 -10.41 2.08 19.25
CA GLY A 55 -9.33 2.60 20.10
C GLY A 55 -8.54 3.77 19.52
N PHE A 56 -8.95 4.36 18.40
CA PHE A 56 -8.38 5.62 17.92
C PHE A 56 -8.86 6.79 18.77
N GLN A 57 -7.93 7.71 19.03
CA GLN A 57 -8.22 9.00 19.67
C GLN A 57 -8.09 10.11 18.64
N TYR A 58 -8.99 11.08 18.70
CA TYR A 58 -8.96 12.27 17.88
C TYR A 58 -8.54 13.48 18.73
N PRO A 59 -7.91 14.52 18.14
CA PRO A 59 -7.55 14.60 16.73
C PRO A 59 -6.31 13.74 16.37
N VAL A 60 -6.18 13.37 15.10
CA VAL A 60 -5.01 12.63 14.58
C VAL A 60 -4.64 13.10 13.17
N ARG A 61 -3.35 13.21 12.88
CA ARG A 61 -2.83 13.54 11.55
C ARG A 61 -2.62 12.25 10.75
N PRO A 62 -3.37 12.06 9.66
CA PRO A 62 -3.23 10.91 8.78
C PRO A 62 -2.12 11.13 7.74
N GLY A 63 -1.75 10.06 7.03
CA GLY A 63 -0.82 10.12 5.91
C GLY A 63 0.51 9.42 6.20
N TYR A 64 1.13 8.94 5.11
CA TYR A 64 2.48 8.35 5.06
C TYR A 64 2.95 8.09 3.62
N CYS A 65 2.32 8.71 2.63
CA CYS A 65 2.60 8.56 1.21
C CYS A 65 2.82 9.94 0.59
N MET A 66 3.96 10.54 0.89
CA MET A 66 4.29 11.92 0.55
C MET A 66 5.40 11.99 -0.48
N VAL A 67 5.32 12.97 -1.37
CA VAL A 67 6.37 13.33 -2.35
C VAL A 67 6.58 14.83 -2.32
N GLY A 68 7.84 15.25 -2.28
CA GLY A 68 8.18 16.67 -2.21
C GLY A 68 9.66 16.92 -2.38
N ARG A 69 10.08 18.19 -2.24
CA ARG A 69 11.47 18.61 -2.42
C ARG A 69 12.12 19.01 -1.11
N ILE A 70 13.37 18.60 -0.95
CA ILE A 70 14.18 19.02 0.18
C ILE A 70 14.51 20.50 0.05
N LEU A 71 14.10 21.31 1.03
CA LEU A 71 14.48 22.71 1.13
C LEU A 71 15.76 22.92 1.95
N LYS A 72 15.89 22.17 3.05
CA LYS A 72 17.06 22.17 3.94
C LYS A 72 17.30 20.76 4.47
N LYS A 73 18.54 20.40 4.73
CA LYS A 73 18.90 19.07 5.26
C LYS A 73 19.97 19.10 6.33
N GLY A 74 19.93 18.13 7.24
CA GLY A 74 21.06 17.76 8.08
C GLY A 74 22.06 16.90 7.33
N LYS A 75 23.24 16.71 7.90
CA LYS A 75 24.38 16.06 7.20
C LYS A 75 24.16 14.57 6.94
N ASP A 76 23.32 13.88 7.75
CA ASP A 76 23.08 12.44 7.63
C ASP A 76 21.97 12.11 6.62
N ILE A 77 21.28 13.12 6.07
CA ILE A 77 20.31 12.93 4.99
C ILE A 77 21.05 12.69 3.68
N ARG A 78 20.81 11.56 3.03
CA ARG A 78 21.52 11.12 1.82
C ARG A 78 21.11 11.86 0.55
N ALA A 79 19.88 12.42 0.50
CA ALA A 79 19.42 13.25 -0.61
C ALA A 79 19.93 14.69 -0.46
N GLU A 80 20.00 15.45 -1.56
CA GLU A 80 20.49 16.82 -1.57
C GLU A 80 19.34 17.84 -1.59
N GLU A 81 19.62 19.11 -1.24
CA GLU A 81 18.67 20.21 -1.37
C GLU A 81 18.22 20.36 -2.83
N GLY A 82 16.91 20.48 -3.05
CA GLY A 82 16.26 20.45 -4.37
C GLY A 82 15.89 19.07 -4.89
N ASP A 83 16.43 17.99 -4.33
CA ASP A 83 16.07 16.64 -4.73
C ASP A 83 14.58 16.34 -4.45
N LEU A 84 13.93 15.66 -5.40
CA LEU A 84 12.61 15.08 -5.21
C LEU A 84 12.73 13.81 -4.36
N VAL A 85 11.93 13.71 -3.31
CA VAL A 85 11.98 12.59 -2.37
C VAL A 85 10.59 12.04 -2.08
N PHE A 86 10.52 10.73 -1.85
CA PHE A 86 9.43 10.08 -1.15
C PHE A 86 9.71 10.07 0.36
N PHE A 87 8.69 10.36 1.17
CA PHE A 87 8.81 10.30 2.63
C PHE A 87 7.49 9.91 3.30
N ASN A 88 7.57 9.36 4.50
CA ASN A 88 6.41 8.78 5.19
C ASN A 88 5.86 9.65 6.32
N ALA A 89 5.76 10.97 6.08
CA ALA A 89 5.14 11.92 7.02
C ALA A 89 3.61 11.95 6.92
N PRO A 90 2.90 12.51 7.90
CA PRO A 90 1.50 12.90 7.78
C PRO A 90 1.29 13.93 6.67
N HIS A 91 0.06 14.00 6.11
CA HIS A 91 -0.30 14.93 5.05
C HIS A 91 -0.14 16.39 5.48
N ALA A 92 0.84 17.07 4.91
CA ALA A 92 1.11 18.49 5.15
C ALA A 92 1.86 19.13 3.98
N SER A 93 1.73 20.46 3.80
CA SER A 93 2.40 21.20 2.73
C SER A 93 3.90 21.39 2.97
N LEU A 94 4.31 21.54 4.23
CA LEU A 94 5.70 21.65 4.65
C LEU A 94 5.91 20.81 5.90
N VAL A 95 6.99 20.04 5.94
CA VAL A 95 7.29 19.21 7.11
C VAL A 95 8.76 19.32 7.53
N ARG A 96 8.99 19.26 8.83
CA ARG A 96 10.29 18.91 9.40
C ARG A 96 10.27 17.43 9.70
N TRP A 97 11.02 16.62 8.94
CA TRP A 97 10.97 15.18 9.01
C TRP A 97 12.34 14.57 9.28
N ARG A 98 12.36 13.43 9.93
CA ARG A 98 13.58 12.69 10.21
C ARG A 98 13.76 11.57 9.21
N CYS A 99 15.01 11.12 9.04
CA CYS A 99 15.33 9.85 8.40
C CYS A 99 15.96 8.91 9.41
N SER A 100 15.65 7.63 9.33
CA SER A 100 16.18 6.62 10.25
C SER A 100 16.39 5.30 9.54
N ASP A 101 17.50 4.62 9.82
CA ASP A 101 17.76 3.25 9.38
C ASP A 101 16.97 2.20 10.18
N SER A 102 16.14 2.66 11.13
CA SER A 102 15.24 1.76 11.86
C SER A 102 14.17 1.20 10.91
N VAL A 103 13.96 -0.10 10.98
CA VAL A 103 13.05 -0.86 10.11
C VAL A 103 11.64 -0.26 10.02
N GLN A 104 11.13 0.34 11.10
CA GLN A 104 9.81 1.01 11.13
C GLN A 104 9.90 2.52 11.35
N GLY A 105 11.09 3.09 11.25
CA GLY A 105 11.35 4.51 11.48
C GLY A 105 10.85 5.43 10.36
N PRO A 106 11.03 6.73 10.51
CA PRO A 106 10.77 7.69 9.46
C PRO A 106 11.73 7.47 8.27
N LEU A 107 11.22 7.67 7.05
CA LEU A 107 11.95 7.49 5.80
C LEU A 107 12.01 8.79 5.01
N ILE A 108 13.16 9.03 4.37
CA ILE A 108 13.34 9.97 3.27
C ILE A 108 14.15 9.22 2.20
N MET A 109 13.58 9.03 1.01
CA MET A 109 14.21 8.27 -0.08
C MET A 109 14.18 9.10 -1.36
N LYS A 110 15.36 9.31 -1.95
CA LYS A 110 15.50 10.07 -3.19
C LYS A 110 14.79 9.35 -4.35
N LEU A 111 13.99 10.10 -5.10
CA LEU A 111 13.38 9.66 -6.35
C LEU A 111 14.31 10.01 -7.52
N ASP A 112 14.28 9.18 -8.55
CA ASP A 112 14.96 9.49 -9.80
C ASP A 112 14.22 10.63 -10.53
N GLU A 113 14.96 11.45 -11.29
CA GLU A 113 14.43 12.68 -11.90
C GLU A 113 13.32 12.44 -12.94
N ASP A 114 13.27 11.24 -13.52
CA ASP A 114 12.32 10.84 -14.56
C ASP A 114 11.02 10.21 -14.00
N ILE A 115 10.88 10.10 -12.68
CA ILE A 115 9.68 9.56 -12.04
C ILE A 115 8.63 10.67 -11.87
N ASP A 116 7.40 10.41 -12.35
CA ASP A 116 6.28 11.34 -12.15
C ASP A 116 5.97 11.48 -10.65
N PRO A 117 6.01 12.70 -10.07
CA PRO A 117 5.78 12.91 -8.64
C PRO A 117 4.41 12.42 -8.15
N ILE A 118 3.39 12.49 -9.01
CA ILE A 118 2.04 12.01 -8.67
C ILE A 118 2.02 10.49 -8.56
N GLU A 119 2.66 9.79 -9.50
CA GLU A 119 2.77 8.33 -9.47
C GLU A 119 3.62 7.86 -8.30
N ALA A 120 4.69 8.59 -7.99
CA ALA A 120 5.57 8.30 -6.86
C ALA A 120 4.86 8.34 -5.49
N THR A 121 3.71 9.01 -5.37
CA THR A 121 2.90 8.94 -4.14
C THR A 121 2.44 7.52 -3.81
N ALA A 122 2.36 6.62 -4.80
CA ALA A 122 2.04 5.20 -4.58
C ALA A 122 3.21 4.35 -4.08
N MET A 123 4.40 4.92 -3.91
CA MET A 123 5.63 4.18 -3.57
C MET A 123 5.45 3.25 -2.37
N ASN A 124 4.84 3.73 -1.27
CA ASN A 124 4.64 2.87 -0.10
C ASN A 124 3.74 1.65 -0.41
N LEU A 125 2.80 1.78 -1.33
CA LEU A 125 1.93 0.67 -1.75
C LEU A 125 2.72 -0.37 -2.54
N PHE A 126 3.66 0.07 -3.39
CA PHE A 126 4.61 -0.81 -4.06
C PHE A 126 5.49 -1.56 -3.07
N LEU A 127 6.05 -0.86 -2.07
CA LEU A 127 6.89 -1.49 -1.04
C LEU A 127 6.14 -2.58 -0.27
N VAL A 128 4.86 -2.35 0.05
CA VAL A 128 4.01 -3.36 0.70
C VAL A 128 3.77 -4.56 -0.22
N ALA A 129 3.42 -4.31 -1.48
CA ALA A 129 3.13 -5.38 -2.46
C ALA A 129 4.38 -6.21 -2.77
N LEU A 130 5.53 -5.56 -3.03
CA LEU A 130 6.81 -6.22 -3.28
C LEU A 130 7.24 -7.07 -2.09
N GLN A 131 7.15 -6.51 -0.86
CA GLN A 131 7.46 -7.27 0.35
C GLN A 131 6.60 -8.53 0.46
N GLY A 132 5.30 -8.42 0.19
CA GLY A 132 4.38 -9.57 0.20
C GLY A 132 4.78 -10.63 -0.83
N VAL A 133 5.07 -10.22 -2.07
CA VAL A 133 5.50 -11.14 -3.14
C VAL A 133 6.82 -11.83 -2.78
N ASN A 134 7.80 -11.09 -2.26
CA ASN A 134 9.13 -11.60 -1.92
C ASN A 134 9.11 -12.60 -0.75
N LEU A 135 8.10 -12.54 0.13
CA LEU A 135 7.94 -13.50 1.24
C LEU A 135 7.41 -14.86 0.79
N THR A 136 6.89 -14.99 -0.42
CA THR A 136 6.35 -16.24 -0.94
C THR A 136 7.39 -17.01 -1.78
N GLU A 137 7.34 -18.34 -1.70
CA GLU A 137 8.09 -19.20 -2.62
C GLU A 137 7.37 -19.24 -3.95
N VAL A 138 7.98 -18.67 -4.99
CA VAL A 138 7.45 -18.59 -6.35
C VAL A 138 8.14 -19.60 -7.26
N LYS A 139 7.37 -20.38 -8.04
CA LYS A 139 7.90 -21.29 -9.06
C LYS A 139 7.14 -21.11 -10.37
N LEU A 140 7.82 -21.32 -11.48
CA LEU A 140 7.19 -21.31 -12.80
C LEU A 140 5.99 -22.25 -12.85
N GLY A 141 4.87 -21.75 -13.39
CA GLY A 141 3.61 -22.51 -13.49
C GLY A 141 2.71 -22.42 -12.26
N TYR A 142 3.13 -21.72 -11.19
CA TYR A 142 2.28 -21.51 -10.03
C TYR A 142 1.04 -20.67 -10.39
N ARG A 143 -0.02 -20.91 -9.65
CA ARG A 143 -1.32 -20.24 -9.74
C ARG A 143 -1.56 -19.45 -8.46
N VAL A 144 -2.02 -18.23 -8.60
CA VAL A 144 -2.21 -17.29 -7.48
C VAL A 144 -3.64 -16.76 -7.48
N ALA A 145 -4.30 -16.79 -6.33
CA ALA A 145 -5.55 -16.08 -6.09
C ALA A 145 -5.29 -14.89 -5.14
N VAL A 146 -5.69 -13.69 -5.56
CA VAL A 146 -5.57 -12.46 -4.75
C VAL A 146 -6.96 -11.99 -4.37
N TYR A 147 -7.29 -12.10 -3.09
CA TYR A 147 -8.54 -11.65 -2.51
C TYR A 147 -8.43 -10.20 -2.06
N GLY A 148 -9.26 -9.34 -2.65
CA GLY A 148 -9.25 -7.89 -2.48
C GLY A 148 -8.43 -7.18 -3.56
N LEU A 149 -9.14 -6.46 -4.45
CA LEU A 149 -8.55 -5.66 -5.52
C LEU A 149 -8.58 -4.16 -5.19
N GLY A 150 -8.23 -3.81 -3.94
CA GLY A 150 -7.80 -2.46 -3.60
C GLY A 150 -6.40 -2.18 -4.17
N ASN A 151 -5.85 -0.99 -3.93
CA ASN A 151 -4.55 -0.58 -4.48
C ASN A 151 -3.44 -1.61 -4.29
N ILE A 152 -3.27 -2.12 -3.06
CA ILE A 152 -2.24 -3.12 -2.75
C ILE A 152 -2.52 -4.45 -3.45
N GLY A 153 -3.78 -4.91 -3.45
CA GLY A 153 -4.14 -6.18 -4.10
C GLY A 153 -3.94 -6.16 -5.61
N ILE A 154 -4.29 -5.07 -6.29
CA ILE A 154 -4.04 -4.90 -7.74
C ILE A 154 -2.53 -4.93 -8.01
N LEU A 155 -1.73 -4.17 -7.26
CA LEU A 155 -0.27 -4.14 -7.43
C LEU A 155 0.33 -5.53 -7.20
N THR A 156 -0.08 -6.23 -6.14
CA THR A 156 0.38 -7.58 -5.83
C THR A 156 0.03 -8.57 -6.94
N ALA A 157 -1.21 -8.54 -7.43
CA ALA A 157 -1.66 -9.39 -8.53
C ALA A 157 -0.86 -9.15 -9.82
N LEU A 158 -0.61 -7.89 -10.16
CA LEU A 158 0.19 -7.52 -11.33
C LEU A 158 1.65 -7.96 -11.18
N MET A 159 2.24 -7.84 -9.99
CA MET A 159 3.61 -8.29 -9.73
C MET A 159 3.74 -9.82 -9.88
N TYR A 160 2.83 -10.61 -9.32
CA TYR A 160 2.82 -12.05 -9.55
C TYR A 160 2.65 -12.39 -11.03
N GLN A 161 1.78 -11.67 -11.75
CA GLN A 161 1.59 -11.88 -13.20
C GLN A 161 2.88 -11.53 -13.98
N LYS A 162 3.61 -10.49 -13.58
CA LYS A 162 4.92 -10.12 -14.15
C LYS A 162 5.99 -11.20 -13.93
N LEU A 163 5.95 -11.90 -12.81
CA LEU A 163 6.78 -13.08 -12.55
C LEU A 163 6.40 -14.31 -13.40
N GLY A 164 5.40 -14.18 -14.29
CA GLY A 164 4.96 -15.25 -15.20
C GLY A 164 3.95 -16.24 -14.60
N LEU A 165 3.35 -15.92 -13.45
CA LEU A 165 2.37 -16.77 -12.81
C LEU A 165 0.97 -16.58 -13.43
N LYS A 166 0.11 -17.60 -13.30
CA LYS A 166 -1.31 -17.45 -13.58
C LYS A 166 -1.99 -16.84 -12.36
N VAL A 167 -2.57 -15.65 -12.52
CA VAL A 167 -3.16 -14.88 -11.42
C VAL A 167 -4.63 -14.62 -11.66
N ILE A 168 -5.45 -14.84 -10.63
CA ILE A 168 -6.84 -14.40 -10.57
C ILE A 168 -7.02 -13.41 -9.42
N GLY A 169 -7.56 -12.24 -9.72
CA GLY A 169 -7.98 -11.26 -8.73
C GLY A 169 -9.45 -11.44 -8.38
N ILE A 170 -9.80 -11.23 -7.12
CA ILE A 170 -11.14 -11.47 -6.57
C ILE A 170 -11.54 -10.28 -5.72
N ASP A 171 -12.63 -9.60 -6.09
CA ASP A 171 -13.19 -8.50 -5.28
C ASP A 171 -14.70 -8.39 -5.57
N PRO A 172 -15.57 -8.26 -4.56
CA PRO A 172 -17.01 -8.14 -4.78
C PRO A 172 -17.42 -6.83 -5.46
N VAL A 173 -16.53 -5.82 -5.51
CA VAL A 173 -16.77 -4.53 -6.15
C VAL A 173 -16.38 -4.61 -7.62
N LYS A 174 -17.38 -4.55 -8.51
CA LYS A 174 -17.18 -4.69 -9.95
C LYS A 174 -16.19 -3.66 -10.51
N GLY A 175 -16.30 -2.39 -10.10
CA GLY A 175 -15.39 -1.32 -10.53
C GLY A 175 -13.91 -1.63 -10.27
N ARG A 176 -13.59 -2.32 -9.18
CA ARG A 176 -12.22 -2.76 -8.86
C ARG A 176 -11.74 -3.89 -9.76
N CYS A 177 -12.61 -4.85 -10.07
CA CYS A 177 -12.30 -5.91 -11.04
C CYS A 177 -12.04 -5.31 -12.43
N ASP A 178 -12.88 -4.35 -12.85
CA ASP A 178 -12.75 -3.66 -14.13
C ASP A 178 -11.45 -2.84 -14.18
N LEU A 179 -11.12 -2.12 -13.10
CA LEU A 179 -9.85 -1.38 -12.99
C LEU A 179 -8.64 -2.32 -13.05
N ALA A 180 -8.65 -3.43 -12.33
CA ALA A 180 -7.57 -4.41 -12.37
C ALA A 180 -7.33 -4.93 -13.80
N LYS A 181 -8.40 -5.22 -14.55
CA LYS A 181 -8.32 -5.61 -15.97
C LYS A 181 -7.78 -4.48 -16.85
N GLN A 182 -8.22 -3.24 -16.65
CA GLN A 182 -7.70 -2.07 -17.36
C GLN A 182 -6.21 -1.83 -17.10
N MET A 183 -5.73 -2.20 -15.90
CA MET A 183 -4.30 -2.16 -15.54
C MET A 183 -3.50 -3.36 -16.08
N GLY A 184 -4.16 -4.32 -16.74
CA GLY A 184 -3.51 -5.44 -17.40
C GLY A 184 -3.59 -6.78 -16.66
N LEU A 185 -4.34 -6.89 -15.57
CA LEU A 185 -4.60 -8.19 -14.94
C LEU A 185 -5.49 -9.03 -15.86
N LYS A 186 -5.03 -10.23 -16.22
CA LYS A 186 -5.71 -11.07 -17.23
C LYS A 186 -7.05 -11.61 -16.74
N TYR A 187 -7.13 -11.97 -15.45
CA TYR A 187 -8.32 -12.57 -14.86
C TYR A 187 -8.70 -11.85 -13.57
N ALA A 188 -9.90 -11.31 -13.51
CA ALA A 188 -10.50 -10.74 -12.30
C ALA A 188 -11.99 -11.07 -12.27
N VAL A 189 -12.50 -11.51 -11.11
CA VAL A 189 -13.89 -11.91 -10.92
C VAL A 189 -14.48 -11.23 -9.69
N CYS A 190 -15.77 -10.90 -9.76
CA CYS A 190 -16.51 -10.35 -8.63
C CYS A 190 -17.59 -11.29 -8.09
N GLU A 191 -17.88 -12.37 -8.79
CA GLU A 191 -18.83 -13.44 -8.46
C GLU A 191 -18.22 -14.79 -8.84
N ASP A 192 -18.87 -15.87 -8.48
CA ASP A 192 -18.51 -17.25 -8.87
C ASP A 192 -17.02 -17.60 -8.61
N THR A 193 -16.51 -17.09 -7.48
CA THR A 193 -15.08 -17.22 -7.13
C THR A 193 -14.59 -18.66 -7.12
N LYS A 194 -15.39 -19.58 -6.57
CA LYS A 194 -15.00 -20.99 -6.46
C LYS A 194 -14.86 -21.62 -7.84
N GLU A 195 -15.83 -21.42 -8.71
CA GLU A 195 -15.85 -21.93 -10.08
C GLU A 195 -14.66 -21.38 -10.88
N ALA A 196 -14.38 -20.09 -10.76
CA ALA A 196 -13.26 -19.45 -11.44
C ALA A 196 -11.89 -19.97 -10.96
N ILE A 197 -11.73 -20.26 -9.67
CA ILE A 197 -10.53 -20.89 -9.12
C ILE A 197 -10.42 -22.34 -9.58
N ASP A 198 -11.50 -23.10 -9.55
CA ASP A 198 -11.52 -24.50 -9.98
C ASP A 198 -11.17 -24.61 -11.47
N GLU A 199 -11.71 -23.74 -12.33
CA GLU A 199 -11.37 -23.68 -13.75
C GLU A 199 -9.88 -23.35 -13.97
N MET A 200 -9.36 -22.32 -13.27
CA MET A 200 -7.95 -21.91 -13.40
C MET A 200 -6.99 -23.00 -12.91
N SER A 201 -7.39 -23.80 -11.92
CA SER A 201 -6.54 -24.76 -11.20
C SER A 201 -6.81 -26.23 -11.56
N ASP A 202 -7.70 -26.52 -12.52
CA ASP A 202 -8.18 -27.87 -12.84
C ASP A 202 -8.73 -28.60 -11.59
N GLY A 203 -9.41 -27.86 -10.71
CA GLY A 203 -9.97 -28.35 -9.45
C GLY A 203 -8.95 -28.63 -8.34
N GLY A 204 -7.65 -28.39 -8.59
CA GLY A 204 -6.57 -28.70 -7.63
C GLY A 204 -6.29 -27.62 -6.59
N GLY A 205 -6.88 -26.43 -6.72
CA GLY A 205 -6.60 -25.26 -5.94
C GLY A 205 -5.35 -24.49 -6.38
N VAL A 206 -5.16 -23.27 -5.83
CA VAL A 206 -4.03 -22.41 -6.16
C VAL A 206 -2.79 -22.71 -5.32
N ASP A 207 -1.62 -22.36 -5.82
CA ASP A 207 -0.34 -22.51 -5.11
C ASP A 207 -0.18 -21.46 -4.00
N ILE A 208 -0.64 -20.23 -4.28
CA ILE A 208 -0.58 -19.08 -3.36
C ILE A 208 -1.96 -18.44 -3.32
N ALA A 209 -2.52 -18.27 -2.13
CA ALA A 209 -3.71 -17.47 -1.87
C ALA A 209 -3.31 -16.24 -1.03
N VAL A 210 -3.71 -15.04 -1.47
CA VAL A 210 -3.33 -13.78 -0.83
C VAL A 210 -4.57 -13.12 -0.25
N ASP A 211 -4.58 -12.86 1.07
CA ASP A 211 -5.52 -11.92 1.67
C ASP A 211 -4.96 -10.50 1.60
N ALA A 212 -5.45 -9.68 0.67
CA ALA A 212 -5.16 -8.26 0.58
C ALA A 212 -6.28 -7.38 1.21
N THR A 213 -7.27 -8.00 1.86
CA THR A 213 -8.42 -7.30 2.46
C THR A 213 -8.20 -6.93 3.92
N GLY A 214 -7.50 -7.77 4.68
CA GLY A 214 -7.43 -7.69 6.15
C GLY A 214 -8.75 -8.02 6.84
N LEU A 215 -9.63 -8.79 6.19
CA LEU A 215 -10.88 -9.28 6.75
C LEU A 215 -10.73 -10.75 7.16
N SER A 216 -10.88 -11.04 8.45
CA SER A 216 -10.66 -12.39 8.97
C SER A 216 -11.45 -13.51 8.27
N PRO A 217 -12.71 -13.33 7.81
CA PRO A 217 -13.40 -14.35 7.02
C PRO A 217 -12.68 -14.75 5.72
N VAL A 218 -12.01 -13.80 5.06
CA VAL A 218 -11.30 -14.04 3.79
C VAL A 218 -10.12 -15.00 3.97
N ILE A 219 -9.56 -15.09 5.17
CA ILE A 219 -8.50 -16.07 5.48
C ILE A 219 -9.02 -17.51 5.29
N LEU A 220 -10.28 -17.78 5.65
CA LEU A 220 -10.90 -19.07 5.40
C LEU A 220 -11.10 -19.35 3.90
N ASP A 221 -11.46 -18.31 3.13
CA ASP A 221 -11.56 -18.43 1.66
C ASP A 221 -10.19 -18.75 1.05
N CYS A 222 -9.13 -18.09 1.52
CA CYS A 222 -7.75 -18.40 1.12
C CYS A 222 -7.36 -19.86 1.46
N LEU A 223 -7.66 -20.33 2.68
CA LEU A 223 -7.35 -21.69 3.11
C LEU A 223 -8.16 -22.75 2.33
N ASN A 224 -9.40 -22.44 1.95
CA ASN A 224 -10.22 -23.32 1.13
C ASN A 224 -9.69 -23.41 -0.30
N SER A 225 -9.27 -22.30 -0.89
CA SER A 225 -8.82 -22.21 -2.29
C SER A 225 -7.39 -22.71 -2.51
N VAL A 226 -6.55 -22.69 -1.47
CA VAL A 226 -5.16 -23.14 -1.60
C VAL A 226 -5.06 -24.67 -1.67
N ARG A 227 -4.16 -25.15 -2.53
CA ARG A 227 -3.86 -26.57 -2.65
C ARG A 227 -3.07 -27.13 -1.46
N ARG A 228 -2.89 -28.45 -1.40
CA ARG A 228 -1.96 -29.09 -0.46
C ARG A 228 -0.53 -28.58 -0.72
N TYR A 229 0.23 -28.30 0.36
CA TYR A 229 1.58 -27.71 0.35
C TYR A 229 1.63 -26.31 -0.25
N GLY A 230 0.48 -25.61 -0.32
CA GLY A 230 0.42 -24.23 -0.81
C GLY A 230 0.71 -23.22 0.28
N GLN A 231 0.56 -21.95 -0.07
CA GLN A 231 0.88 -20.82 0.80
C GLN A 231 -0.32 -19.86 0.90
N VAL A 232 -0.59 -19.38 2.11
CA VAL A 232 -1.54 -18.28 2.37
C VAL A 232 -0.76 -17.09 2.86
N LEU A 233 -0.80 -15.99 2.10
CA LEU A 233 -0.15 -14.72 2.43
C LEU A 233 -1.17 -13.76 3.06
N LEU A 234 -0.93 -13.38 4.31
CA LEU A 234 -1.73 -12.38 5.03
C LEU A 234 -1.11 -11.00 4.80
N LEU A 235 -1.52 -10.34 3.71
CA LEU A 235 -0.99 -9.05 3.26
C LEU A 235 -1.83 -7.88 3.79
N GLY A 236 -3.14 -8.06 3.90
CA GLY A 236 -4.05 -7.06 4.45
C GLY A 236 -3.92 -6.95 5.97
N SER A 237 -3.74 -5.74 6.50
CA SER A 237 -3.74 -5.52 7.94
C SER A 237 -5.10 -5.81 8.56
N PRO A 238 -5.20 -6.59 9.67
CA PRO A 238 -6.48 -6.86 10.34
C PRO A 238 -7.20 -5.56 10.74
N ARG A 239 -8.46 -5.43 10.34
CA ARG A 239 -9.22 -4.18 10.50
C ARG A 239 -10.37 -4.28 11.47
N GLN A 240 -11.00 -5.45 11.55
CA GLN A 240 -12.26 -5.64 12.24
C GLN A 240 -12.22 -6.89 13.12
N SER A 241 -12.81 -6.81 14.30
CA SER A 241 -12.99 -7.98 15.17
C SER A 241 -13.95 -8.97 14.50
N TYR A 242 -13.61 -10.25 14.61
CA TYR A 242 -14.39 -11.35 14.08
C TYR A 242 -14.37 -12.52 15.06
N GLU A 243 -15.55 -12.99 15.47
CA GLU A 243 -15.70 -14.17 16.32
C GLU A 243 -16.11 -15.37 15.45
N ALA A 244 -15.31 -16.42 15.50
CA ALA A 244 -15.58 -17.63 14.73
C ALA A 244 -14.97 -18.85 15.43
N ASP A 245 -15.51 -20.05 15.10
CA ASP A 245 -14.82 -21.29 15.36
C ASP A 245 -13.59 -21.38 14.43
N LEU A 246 -12.40 -21.42 15.02
CA LEU A 246 -11.13 -21.52 14.28
C LEU A 246 -10.75 -22.97 13.94
N THR A 247 -11.47 -23.98 14.47
CA THR A 247 -11.18 -25.39 14.24
C THR A 247 -11.12 -25.75 12.75
N PRO A 248 -12.02 -25.28 11.88
CA PRO A 248 -11.92 -25.54 10.44
C PRO A 248 -10.66 -24.95 9.80
N ALA A 249 -10.25 -23.74 10.20
CA ALA A 249 -9.03 -23.10 9.69
C ALA A 249 -7.78 -23.93 10.07
N PHE A 250 -7.64 -24.28 11.35
CA PHE A 250 -6.52 -25.09 11.82
C PHE A 250 -6.52 -26.49 11.20
N SER A 251 -7.69 -27.09 11.00
CA SER A 251 -7.82 -28.37 10.31
C SER A 251 -7.31 -28.28 8.87
N LEU A 252 -7.67 -27.23 8.11
CA LEU A 252 -7.19 -27.03 6.74
C LEU A 252 -5.68 -26.83 6.70
N ILE A 253 -5.13 -26.02 7.60
CA ILE A 253 -3.67 -25.79 7.70
C ILE A 253 -2.96 -27.12 7.96
N HIS A 254 -3.43 -27.91 8.96
CA HIS A 254 -2.84 -29.18 9.33
C HIS A 254 -2.94 -30.23 8.24
N MET A 255 -4.15 -30.42 7.69
CA MET A 255 -4.40 -31.52 6.72
C MET A 255 -3.82 -31.27 5.34
N LYS A 256 -3.65 -29.99 4.96
CA LYS A 256 -3.07 -29.62 3.67
C LYS A 256 -1.60 -29.25 3.75
N ASP A 257 -0.97 -29.22 4.95
CA ASP A 257 0.41 -28.71 5.16
C ASP A 257 0.60 -27.30 4.57
N VAL A 258 -0.34 -26.38 4.84
CA VAL A 258 -0.32 -25.01 4.31
C VAL A 258 0.65 -24.14 5.11
N LYS A 259 1.48 -23.37 4.42
CA LYS A 259 2.27 -22.31 5.03
C LYS A 259 1.43 -21.04 5.14
N VAL A 260 1.21 -20.52 6.35
CA VAL A 260 0.57 -19.22 6.57
C VAL A 260 1.65 -18.19 6.87
N ILE A 261 1.73 -17.16 6.03
CA ILE A 261 2.81 -16.16 6.02
C ILE A 261 2.23 -14.79 6.37
N GLY A 262 2.71 -14.17 7.45
CA GLY A 262 2.38 -12.78 7.77
C GLY A 262 3.28 -11.82 6.98
N ALA A 263 2.68 -10.84 6.31
CA ALA A 263 3.38 -9.85 5.48
C ALA A 263 3.22 -8.44 6.04
N PHE A 264 3.82 -8.19 7.19
CA PHE A 264 3.85 -6.81 7.70
C PHE A 264 4.90 -6.00 6.93
N ASN A 265 4.50 -4.80 6.50
CA ASN A 265 5.40 -3.89 5.80
C ASN A 265 6.59 -3.51 6.70
N ARG A 266 7.77 -3.36 6.07
CA ARG A 266 8.97 -2.84 6.73
C ARG A 266 9.47 -3.76 7.86
N THR A 267 9.63 -5.05 7.54
CA THR A 267 10.29 -6.03 8.39
C THR A 267 11.71 -6.39 7.89
N ILE A 268 12.12 -5.80 6.77
CA ILE A 268 13.44 -5.95 6.16
C ILE A 268 14.31 -4.71 6.43
N PRO A 269 15.65 -4.81 6.32
CA PRO A 269 16.55 -3.66 6.47
C PRO A 269 16.18 -2.51 5.52
N VAL A 270 16.52 -1.28 5.92
CA VAL A 270 16.31 -0.11 5.04
C VAL A 270 17.26 -0.15 3.86
N HIS A 271 18.53 -0.48 4.10
CA HIS A 271 19.59 -0.51 3.10
C HIS A 271 20.05 -1.92 2.78
N ASP A 272 20.61 -2.11 1.57
CA ASP A 272 21.27 -3.34 1.16
C ASP A 272 22.38 -3.69 2.15
N THR A 273 22.54 -4.98 2.42
CA THR A 273 23.60 -5.51 3.28
C THR A 273 24.56 -6.36 2.43
N ASP A 274 25.78 -6.59 2.94
CA ASP A 274 26.74 -7.44 2.24
C ASP A 274 26.18 -8.85 2.02
N GLY A 275 26.11 -9.24 0.74
CA GLY A 275 25.58 -10.54 0.31
C GLY A 275 24.05 -10.64 0.23
N SER A 276 23.30 -9.57 0.49
CA SER A 276 21.84 -9.54 0.34
C SER A 276 21.32 -8.18 -0.09
N ASN A 277 20.42 -8.18 -1.06
CA ASN A 277 19.66 -7.03 -1.50
C ASN A 277 18.17 -7.09 -1.06
N ASP A 278 17.85 -7.88 -0.06
CA ASP A 278 16.54 -7.88 0.58
C ASP A 278 16.41 -6.65 1.50
N SER A 279 16.10 -5.49 0.89
CA SER A 279 16.01 -4.21 1.57
C SER A 279 14.87 -3.35 1.03
N LEU A 280 14.49 -2.33 1.81
CA LEU A 280 13.55 -1.32 1.35
C LEU A 280 14.13 -0.53 0.18
N GLU A 281 15.44 -0.23 0.20
CA GLU A 281 16.14 0.47 -0.87
C GLU A 281 16.10 -0.29 -2.19
N ASN A 282 16.30 -1.61 -2.17
CA ASN A 282 16.14 -2.44 -3.37
C ASN A 282 14.69 -2.48 -3.86
N ASN A 283 13.72 -2.66 -2.96
CA ASN A 283 12.31 -2.64 -3.32
C ASN A 283 11.89 -1.27 -3.89
N PHE A 284 12.44 -0.18 -3.37
CA PHE A 284 12.22 1.17 -3.86
C PHE A 284 12.74 1.35 -5.29
N ARG A 285 13.95 0.85 -5.57
CA ARG A 285 14.54 0.86 -6.91
C ARG A 285 13.71 0.06 -7.91
N ILE A 286 13.29 -1.16 -7.53
CA ILE A 286 12.39 -1.99 -8.36
C ILE A 286 11.07 -1.28 -8.64
N ALA A 287 10.48 -0.62 -7.64
CA ALA A 287 9.25 0.14 -7.83
C ALA A 287 9.41 1.28 -8.85
N GLN A 288 10.52 2.03 -8.78
CA GLN A 288 10.82 3.07 -9.76
C GLN A 288 11.00 2.48 -11.18
N GLU A 289 11.67 1.35 -11.33
CA GLU A 289 11.83 0.67 -12.62
C GLU A 289 10.47 0.25 -13.21
N LEU A 290 9.59 -0.33 -12.40
CA LEU A 290 8.25 -0.72 -12.82
C LEU A 290 7.40 0.47 -13.28
N MET A 291 7.51 1.62 -12.61
CA MET A 291 6.85 2.87 -13.00
C MET A 291 7.44 3.43 -14.30
N ARG A 292 8.77 3.57 -14.37
CA ARG A 292 9.52 4.11 -15.52
C ARG A 292 9.21 3.35 -16.80
N ASN A 293 9.26 2.04 -16.75
CA ASN A 293 9.04 1.16 -17.89
C ASN A 293 7.54 1.04 -18.27
N ARG A 294 6.64 1.69 -17.52
CA ARG A 294 5.18 1.52 -17.64
C ARG A 294 4.73 0.06 -17.51
N ASP A 295 5.50 -0.73 -16.79
CA ASP A 295 5.19 -2.12 -16.52
C ASP A 295 3.94 -2.26 -15.65
N ILE A 296 3.74 -1.29 -14.76
CA ILE A 296 2.51 -1.06 -13.99
C ILE A 296 2.14 0.41 -14.15
N ASP A 297 1.03 0.68 -14.83
CA ASP A 297 0.51 2.03 -15.04
C ASP A 297 -0.23 2.52 -13.78
N VAL A 298 0.54 3.07 -12.85
CA VAL A 298 0.05 3.56 -11.55
C VAL A 298 -0.96 4.69 -11.70
N ARG A 299 -0.85 5.47 -12.77
CA ARG A 299 -1.76 6.59 -13.01
C ARG A 299 -3.22 6.17 -13.03
N LYS A 300 -3.51 4.95 -13.49
CA LYS A 300 -4.86 4.37 -13.50
C LYS A 300 -5.44 4.10 -12.11
N LEU A 301 -4.59 3.91 -11.09
CA LEU A 301 -5.06 3.78 -9.70
C LEU A 301 -5.63 5.09 -9.17
N ILE A 302 -5.15 6.24 -9.67
CA ILE A 302 -5.46 7.56 -9.14
C ILE A 302 -6.74 8.07 -9.79
N SER A 303 -7.84 8.01 -9.06
CA SER A 303 -9.15 8.44 -9.53
C SER A 303 -9.29 9.97 -9.54
N LYS A 304 -8.65 10.66 -8.57
CA LYS A 304 -8.76 12.12 -8.41
C LYS A 304 -7.45 12.72 -7.90
N ILE A 305 -7.16 13.94 -8.34
CA ILE A 305 -6.19 14.85 -7.73
C ILE A 305 -6.98 16.05 -7.27
N ILE A 306 -6.87 16.41 -5.99
CA ILE A 306 -7.72 17.42 -5.37
C ILE A 306 -6.92 18.35 -4.47
N ASP A 307 -7.51 19.50 -4.17
CA ASP A 307 -7.02 20.42 -3.15
C ASP A 307 -7.18 19.79 -1.74
N PRO A 308 -6.17 19.86 -0.85
CA PRO A 308 -6.26 19.35 0.51
C PRO A 308 -7.40 19.90 1.36
N LYS A 309 -7.93 21.09 1.03
CA LYS A 309 -9.11 21.65 1.70
C LYS A 309 -10.36 20.77 1.55
N ASP A 310 -10.40 19.94 0.50
CA ASP A 310 -11.51 19.04 0.20
C ASP A 310 -11.33 17.66 0.87
N CYS A 311 -10.48 17.56 1.91
CA CYS A 311 -10.11 16.29 2.55
C CYS A 311 -11.31 15.50 3.08
N GLU A 312 -12.34 16.13 3.66
CA GLU A 312 -13.52 15.43 4.16
C GLU A 312 -14.27 14.72 3.04
N SER A 313 -14.44 15.37 1.89
CA SER A 313 -15.07 14.75 0.71
C SER A 313 -14.22 13.62 0.13
N ALA A 314 -12.89 13.72 0.19
CA ALA A 314 -11.98 12.67 -0.25
C ALA A 314 -12.13 11.38 0.56
N TYR A 315 -12.13 11.48 1.89
CA TYR A 315 -12.35 10.31 2.76
C TYR A 315 -13.75 9.71 2.56
N TYR A 316 -14.77 10.56 2.36
CA TYR A 316 -16.12 10.10 2.05
C TYR A 316 -16.19 9.31 0.75
N ASP A 317 -15.60 9.84 -0.33
CA ASP A 317 -15.60 9.18 -1.64
C ASP A 317 -14.87 7.82 -1.60
N LEU A 318 -13.71 7.75 -0.95
CA LEU A 318 -12.97 6.50 -0.77
C LEU A 318 -13.74 5.47 0.05
N MET A 319 -14.56 5.91 1.01
CA MET A 319 -15.33 5.00 1.87
C MET A 319 -16.60 4.50 1.18
N TYR A 320 -17.35 5.39 0.51
CA TYR A 320 -18.72 5.11 0.07
C TYR A 320 -18.90 5.02 -1.45
N ARG A 321 -17.91 5.45 -2.25
CA ARG A 321 -17.96 5.41 -3.73
C ARG A 321 -16.90 4.48 -4.32
N LYS A 322 -16.79 3.29 -3.77
CA LYS A 322 -15.74 2.30 -4.12
C LYS A 322 -15.80 1.81 -5.57
N GLU A 323 -16.93 1.94 -6.24
CA GLU A 323 -17.08 1.61 -7.67
C GLU A 323 -16.33 2.59 -8.58
N GLU A 324 -16.19 3.83 -8.14
CA GLU A 324 -15.64 4.93 -8.97
C GLU A 324 -14.31 5.47 -8.40
N THR A 325 -14.06 5.26 -7.10
CA THR A 325 -12.93 5.88 -6.40
C THR A 325 -12.03 4.84 -5.79
N ASN A 326 -10.78 4.80 -6.26
CA ASN A 326 -9.77 3.84 -5.79
C ASN A 326 -8.63 4.51 -5.01
N ALA A 327 -8.00 5.55 -5.57
CA ALA A 327 -7.01 6.38 -4.88
C ALA A 327 -7.25 7.86 -5.13
N ILE A 328 -6.97 8.69 -4.13
CA ILE A 328 -7.03 10.15 -4.21
C ILE A 328 -5.67 10.72 -3.80
N VAL A 329 -5.20 11.71 -4.57
CA VAL A 329 -3.95 12.44 -4.32
C VAL A 329 -4.29 13.89 -3.99
N TYR A 330 -3.68 14.42 -2.94
CA TYR A 330 -3.68 15.84 -2.63
C TYR A 330 -2.60 16.56 -3.42
N ASP A 331 -2.92 17.70 -3.99
CA ASP A 331 -1.99 18.65 -4.64
C ASP A 331 -1.68 19.79 -3.66
N TRP A 332 -0.44 19.83 -3.17
CA TRP A 332 0.00 20.80 -2.16
C TRP A 332 0.67 22.03 -2.75
N ARG A 333 0.89 22.09 -4.06
CA ARG A 333 1.70 23.14 -4.71
C ARG A 333 1.15 24.58 -4.61
N ALA A 334 -0.08 24.73 -4.14
CA ALA A 334 -0.70 26.03 -3.90
C ALA A 334 -0.56 26.53 -2.45
N TYR A 335 0.10 25.81 -1.57
CA TYR A 335 0.20 26.06 -0.15
C TYR A 335 1.59 26.40 0.32
#